data_00292270056fcd3b0fa84d78b15df7ff
#
_entry.id   00292270056fcd3b0fa84d78b15df7ff
#
_cell.length_a   1.000
_cell.length_b   1.000
_cell.length_c   1.000
_cell.angle_alpha   90.00
_cell.angle_beta   90.00
_cell.angle_gamma   90.00
#
_symmetry.space_group_name_H-M   'P 1'
#
loop_
_entity.id
_entity.type
_entity.pdbx_description
1 polymer ?
#
loop_
_entity_poly.entity_id
_entity_poly.type
_entity_poly.pdbx_seq_one_letter_code
_entity_poly.pdbx_strand_id
1 'polypeptide(L)'
;MRVAMISMHTSPLEQPGIGDAGGMNVYILNIAQQLARQGIEVDVFTRATRPSQPQIAEVEPGFRVIHIVAGPYEGLPKEELPTQLATFAGGIVQFCRIYDAHYDIIHAHYWLSGQVGWLLAELSDVPLIYTGHTWAAVKNAYASGAESSESEARRICEQQLVDNADRLVVNTNDEITELSRHYDVDAGKIAVVTPGADTELYTPGTNRNTEMSRRHLGIPVHAKVVAFVGRLQEFKGPQVLIRAIGQLVRDGVDYPLRVLICGGASGGGVSVDTYQRLAEEEGVGHIVRFLGPRPPQELVNVYQAADIVAVPSYNESFGLVAVEAQATGTPVVAAAVGGLPIVVADGQTGTLVPSHDPADWANAIGTLLRDDDTRIAMGQAAVAQAGKFSWRESAHDLTGIYQDTLDHFDRGLCDRKAIGS
;
A
#
# COMPACT_ATOMS: atom_id res chain seq x y z
N MET A 1 -25.34 0.20 -8.72
CA MET A 1 -24.53 -0.86 -8.12
C MET A 1 -24.07 -0.38 -6.77
N ARG A 2 -24.16 -1.24 -5.77
CA ARG A 2 -23.74 -0.98 -4.40
C ARG A 2 -22.77 -2.06 -3.92
N VAL A 3 -21.60 -1.65 -3.42
CA VAL A 3 -20.50 -2.53 -3.07
C VAL A 3 -20.24 -2.49 -1.56
N ALA A 4 -20.18 -3.67 -0.92
CA ALA A 4 -19.66 -3.81 0.43
C ALA A 4 -18.16 -4.13 0.37
N MET A 5 -17.32 -3.18 0.70
CA MET A 5 -15.89 -3.43 0.89
C MET A 5 -15.62 -3.86 2.34
N ILE A 6 -14.82 -4.90 2.54
CA ILE A 6 -14.48 -5.40 3.87
C ILE A 6 -13.01 -5.13 4.17
N SER A 7 -12.73 -4.35 5.21
CA SER A 7 -11.39 -4.04 5.70
C SER A 7 -11.35 -4.14 7.23
N MET A 8 -11.39 -5.36 7.76
CA MET A 8 -11.60 -5.63 9.17
C MET A 8 -10.50 -5.08 10.08
N HIS A 9 -9.23 -5.36 9.75
CA HIS A 9 -8.11 -5.15 10.69
C HIS A 9 -7.58 -3.71 10.73
N THR A 10 -7.92 -2.89 9.72
CA THR A 10 -7.50 -1.48 9.66
C THR A 10 -8.52 -0.65 8.89
N SER A 11 -8.83 0.53 9.39
CA SER A 11 -9.77 1.45 8.74
C SER A 11 -9.08 2.22 7.61
N PRO A 12 -9.74 2.43 6.44
CA PRO A 12 -9.20 3.29 5.39
C PRO A 12 -9.01 4.75 5.85
N LEU A 13 -9.63 5.14 6.97
CA LEU A 13 -9.49 6.48 7.56
C LEU A 13 -8.33 6.61 8.54
N GLU A 14 -7.65 5.49 8.88
CA GLU A 14 -6.46 5.55 9.71
C GLU A 14 -5.28 6.12 8.93
N GLN A 15 -4.45 6.91 9.61
CA GLN A 15 -3.29 7.54 8.98
C GLN A 15 -2.27 6.49 8.55
N PRO A 16 -1.88 6.42 7.25
CA PRO A 16 -0.83 5.53 6.80
C PRO A 16 0.48 5.75 7.54
N GLY A 17 1.19 4.65 7.82
CA GLY A 17 2.45 4.68 8.58
C GLY A 17 2.29 4.60 10.10
N ILE A 18 1.07 4.43 10.60
CA ILE A 18 0.78 4.20 12.03
C ILE A 18 0.22 2.78 12.19
N GLY A 19 0.78 2.00 13.09
CA GLY A 19 0.33 0.62 13.35
C GLY A 19 0.34 -0.23 12.08
N ASP A 20 -0.80 -0.86 11.77
CA ASP A 20 -0.98 -1.67 10.56
C ASP A 20 -1.43 -0.87 9.33
N ALA A 21 -1.74 0.42 9.50
CA ALA A 21 -2.18 1.27 8.40
C ALA A 21 -1.03 1.55 7.41
N GLY A 22 -1.27 1.32 6.12
CA GLY A 22 -0.25 1.44 5.08
C GLY A 22 -0.86 1.52 3.68
N GLY A 23 -0.19 0.95 2.69
CA GLY A 23 -0.60 0.98 1.29
C GLY A 23 -2.02 0.46 1.04
N MET A 24 -2.47 -0.56 1.79
CA MET A 24 -3.85 -1.07 1.68
C MET A 24 -4.89 -0.01 2.06
N ASN A 25 -4.64 0.77 3.12
CA ASN A 25 -5.55 1.85 3.53
C ASN A 25 -5.64 2.93 2.46
N VAL A 26 -4.49 3.32 1.88
CA VAL A 26 -4.42 4.27 0.76
C VAL A 26 -5.19 3.73 -0.44
N TYR A 27 -4.99 2.45 -0.79
CA TYR A 27 -5.71 1.79 -1.88
C TYR A 27 -7.23 1.83 -1.66
N ILE A 28 -7.72 1.33 -0.51
CA ILE A 28 -9.17 1.24 -0.24
C ILE A 28 -9.81 2.63 -0.24
N LEU A 29 -9.17 3.61 0.42
CA LEU A 29 -9.68 4.98 0.48
C LEU A 29 -9.85 5.57 -0.93
N ASN A 30 -8.79 5.55 -1.73
CA ASN A 30 -8.80 6.17 -3.05
C ASN A 30 -9.71 5.43 -4.04
N ILE A 31 -9.71 4.10 -4.03
CA ILE A 31 -10.62 3.31 -4.89
C ILE A 31 -12.07 3.58 -4.52
N ALA A 32 -12.43 3.55 -3.23
CA ALA A 32 -13.80 3.80 -2.79
C ALA A 32 -14.28 5.21 -3.19
N GLN A 33 -13.41 6.23 -3.05
CA GLN A 33 -13.70 7.59 -3.49
C GLN A 33 -13.94 7.67 -5.00
N GLN A 34 -13.06 7.05 -5.79
CA GLN A 34 -13.20 7.09 -7.25
C GLN A 34 -14.41 6.30 -7.76
N LEU A 35 -14.74 5.17 -7.14
CA LEU A 35 -15.97 4.43 -7.44
C LEU A 35 -17.21 5.26 -7.11
N ALA A 36 -17.24 5.94 -5.97
CA ALA A 36 -18.35 6.82 -5.59
C ALA A 36 -18.53 7.97 -6.61
N ARG A 37 -17.43 8.58 -7.06
CA ARG A 37 -17.44 9.61 -8.11
C ARG A 37 -17.91 9.09 -9.47
N GLN A 38 -17.80 7.78 -9.71
CA GLN A 38 -18.35 7.10 -10.88
C GLN A 38 -19.81 6.62 -10.69
N GLY A 39 -20.43 6.95 -9.56
CA GLY A 39 -21.85 6.64 -9.28
C GLY A 39 -22.08 5.25 -8.67
N ILE A 40 -21.04 4.59 -8.16
CA ILE A 40 -21.14 3.34 -7.41
C ILE A 40 -21.21 3.66 -5.92
N GLU A 41 -22.23 3.17 -5.22
CA GLU A 41 -22.31 3.32 -3.77
C GLU A 41 -21.34 2.33 -3.09
N VAL A 42 -20.50 2.83 -2.18
CA VAL A 42 -19.51 2.04 -1.46
C VAL A 42 -19.65 2.21 0.04
N ASP A 43 -19.89 1.11 0.74
CA ASP A 43 -19.79 1.02 2.19
C ASP A 43 -18.54 0.19 2.55
N VAL A 44 -17.58 0.79 3.25
CA VAL A 44 -16.40 0.08 3.76
C VAL A 44 -16.63 -0.32 5.20
N PHE A 45 -16.73 -1.61 5.46
CA PHE A 45 -16.89 -2.16 6.80
C PHE A 45 -15.53 -2.39 7.45
N THR A 46 -15.33 -1.82 8.63
CA THR A 46 -14.11 -1.95 9.41
C THR A 46 -14.42 -2.15 10.90
N ARG A 47 -13.49 -2.73 11.65
CA ARG A 47 -13.66 -2.90 13.09
C ARG A 47 -13.52 -1.56 13.82
N ALA A 48 -14.42 -1.28 14.73
CA ALA A 48 -14.30 -0.14 15.64
C ALA A 48 -13.10 -0.37 16.58
N THR A 49 -12.21 0.61 16.67
CA THR A 49 -11.01 0.59 17.51
C THR A 49 -11.06 1.59 18.66
N ARG A 50 -12.05 2.48 18.66
CA ARG A 50 -12.27 3.49 19.71
C ARG A 50 -13.77 3.70 19.95
N PRO A 51 -14.19 3.88 21.22
CA PRO A 51 -15.60 4.13 21.54
C PRO A 51 -16.15 5.43 20.93
N SER A 52 -15.28 6.39 20.61
CA SER A 52 -15.65 7.69 20.03
C SER A 52 -15.86 7.67 18.51
N GLN A 53 -15.56 6.54 17.83
CA GLN A 53 -15.81 6.43 16.40
C GLN A 53 -17.32 6.37 16.14
N PRO A 54 -17.86 7.18 15.20
CA PRO A 54 -19.26 7.05 14.80
C PRO A 54 -19.48 5.70 14.10
N GLN A 55 -20.64 5.09 14.29
CA GLN A 55 -20.98 3.86 13.59
C GLN A 55 -20.92 4.05 12.07
N ILE A 56 -21.40 5.19 11.57
CA ILE A 56 -21.37 5.57 10.15
C ILE A 56 -20.56 6.85 10.03
N ALA A 57 -19.47 6.81 9.27
CA ALA A 57 -18.72 8.00 8.87
C ALA A 57 -18.93 8.24 7.36
N GLU A 58 -19.63 9.30 7.00
CA GLU A 58 -19.75 9.74 5.61
C GLU A 58 -18.45 10.42 5.19
N VAL A 59 -17.80 9.90 4.17
CA VAL A 59 -16.52 10.42 3.65
C VAL A 59 -16.78 11.40 2.52
N GLU A 60 -17.63 11.00 1.57
CA GLU A 60 -18.15 11.84 0.50
C GLU A 60 -19.46 11.21 -0.01
N PRO A 61 -20.26 11.93 -0.84
CA PRO A 61 -21.50 11.36 -1.38
C PRO A 61 -21.28 10.03 -2.08
N GLY A 62 -21.98 8.99 -1.63
CA GLY A 62 -21.84 7.62 -2.15
C GLY A 62 -20.72 6.80 -1.52
N PHE A 63 -19.94 7.34 -0.59
CA PHE A 63 -18.90 6.59 0.13
C PHE A 63 -18.99 6.77 1.65
N ARG A 64 -19.18 5.66 2.36
CA ARG A 64 -19.25 5.62 3.83
C ARG A 64 -18.29 4.59 4.40
N VAL A 65 -17.80 4.85 5.61
CA VAL A 65 -17.07 3.88 6.43
C VAL A 65 -17.94 3.49 7.61
N ILE A 66 -18.17 2.18 7.77
CA ILE A 66 -19.04 1.61 8.78
C ILE A 66 -18.19 0.93 9.84
N HIS A 67 -18.24 1.42 11.06
CA HIS A 67 -17.49 0.86 12.18
C HIS A 67 -18.32 -0.18 12.91
N ILE A 68 -17.87 -1.45 12.89
CA ILE A 68 -18.50 -2.58 13.53
C ILE A 68 -17.77 -2.92 14.83
N VAL A 69 -18.50 -3.01 15.93
CA VAL A 69 -17.93 -3.42 17.22
C VAL A 69 -17.73 -4.94 17.21
N ALA A 70 -16.48 -5.37 17.31
CA ALA A 70 -16.09 -6.77 17.38
C ALA A 70 -14.90 -6.93 18.34
N GLY A 71 -15.13 -7.46 19.52
CA GLY A 71 -14.16 -7.55 20.60
C GLY A 71 -13.86 -6.20 21.27
N PRO A 72 -12.79 -6.12 22.07
CA PRO A 72 -12.38 -4.89 22.73
C PRO A 72 -11.97 -3.81 21.71
N TYR A 73 -12.24 -2.57 22.03
CA TYR A 73 -11.84 -1.45 21.17
C TYR A 73 -10.33 -1.36 21.00
N GLU A 74 -9.58 -1.42 22.09
CA GLU A 74 -8.12 -1.28 22.13
C GLU A 74 -7.45 -2.56 22.63
N GLY A 75 -6.14 -2.68 22.35
CA GLY A 75 -5.31 -3.74 22.93
C GLY A 75 -5.48 -5.12 22.34
N LEU A 76 -6.24 -5.28 21.23
CA LEU A 76 -6.34 -6.55 20.53
C LEU A 76 -5.24 -6.65 19.47
N PRO A 77 -4.23 -7.51 19.66
CA PRO A 77 -3.18 -7.70 18.68
C PRO A 77 -3.75 -8.37 17.41
N LYS A 78 -3.07 -8.13 16.28
CA LYS A 78 -3.53 -8.60 14.98
C LYS A 78 -3.66 -10.12 14.90
N GLU A 79 -2.81 -10.83 15.62
CA GLU A 79 -2.78 -12.29 15.71
C GLU A 79 -4.02 -12.87 16.40
N GLU A 80 -4.70 -12.07 17.22
CA GLU A 80 -5.93 -12.44 17.90
C GLU A 80 -7.21 -12.05 17.14
N LEU A 81 -7.11 -11.23 16.08
CA LEU A 81 -8.26 -10.84 15.27
C LEU A 81 -9.05 -12.01 14.66
N PRO A 82 -8.45 -13.17 14.32
CA PRO A 82 -9.22 -14.32 13.85
C PRO A 82 -10.33 -14.75 14.81
N THR A 83 -10.19 -14.53 16.11
CA THR A 83 -11.21 -14.85 17.11
C THR A 83 -12.46 -13.96 17.01
N GLN A 84 -12.38 -12.84 16.29
CA GLN A 84 -13.45 -11.85 16.15
C GLN A 84 -14.17 -11.89 14.80
N LEU A 85 -13.79 -12.79 13.89
CA LEU A 85 -14.35 -12.86 12.53
C LEU A 85 -15.88 -13.06 12.56
N ALA A 86 -16.37 -14.02 13.38
CA ALA A 86 -17.80 -14.29 13.49
C ALA A 86 -18.58 -13.11 14.10
N THR A 87 -18.03 -12.46 15.13
CA THR A 87 -18.63 -11.27 15.75
C THR A 87 -18.72 -10.13 14.77
N PHE A 88 -17.65 -9.90 13.99
CA PHE A 88 -17.60 -8.85 12.98
C PHE A 88 -18.61 -9.12 11.85
N ALA A 89 -18.65 -10.35 11.32
CA ALA A 89 -19.63 -10.73 10.30
C ALA A 89 -21.08 -10.57 10.79
N GLY A 90 -21.37 -11.04 12.03
CA GLY A 90 -22.67 -10.86 12.65
C GLY A 90 -23.07 -9.39 12.80
N GLY A 91 -22.13 -8.51 13.14
CA GLY A 91 -22.34 -7.06 13.21
C GLY A 91 -22.69 -6.45 11.85
N ILE A 92 -22.06 -6.90 10.77
CA ILE A 92 -22.41 -6.47 9.39
C ILE A 92 -23.82 -6.94 9.02
N VAL A 93 -24.17 -8.20 9.28
CA VAL A 93 -25.53 -8.72 9.04
C VAL A 93 -26.57 -7.91 9.83
N GLN A 94 -26.28 -7.58 11.09
CA GLN A 94 -27.16 -6.75 11.90
C GLN A 94 -27.31 -5.33 11.33
N PHE A 95 -26.20 -4.72 10.90
CA PHE A 95 -26.22 -3.41 10.23
C PHE A 95 -27.12 -3.45 8.98
N CYS A 96 -26.95 -4.44 8.11
CA CYS A 96 -27.76 -4.61 6.90
C CYS A 96 -29.26 -4.70 7.23
N ARG A 97 -29.63 -5.44 8.28
CA ARG A 97 -31.03 -5.54 8.72
C ARG A 97 -31.61 -4.23 9.28
N ILE A 98 -30.82 -3.48 10.06
CA ILE A 98 -31.29 -2.25 10.69
C ILE A 98 -31.48 -1.15 9.64
N TYR A 99 -30.58 -1.04 8.67
CA TYR A 99 -30.55 0.02 7.67
C TYR A 99 -31.15 -0.39 6.32
N ASP A 100 -31.73 -1.61 6.22
CA ASP A 100 -32.26 -2.17 4.98
C ASP A 100 -31.24 -2.08 3.84
N ALA A 101 -29.98 -2.40 4.17
CA ALA A 101 -28.86 -2.29 3.25
C ALA A 101 -28.64 -3.59 2.49
N HIS A 102 -28.65 -3.51 1.15
CA HIS A 102 -28.39 -4.61 0.25
C HIS A 102 -27.19 -4.25 -0.63
N TYR A 103 -26.36 -5.23 -0.94
CA TYR A 103 -25.16 -5.06 -1.76
C TYR A 103 -25.22 -6.01 -2.93
N ASP A 104 -24.76 -5.55 -4.07
CA ASP A 104 -24.66 -6.35 -5.30
C ASP A 104 -23.36 -7.17 -5.30
N ILE A 105 -22.32 -6.70 -4.63
CA ILE A 105 -20.98 -7.29 -4.60
C ILE A 105 -20.38 -7.13 -3.20
N ILE A 106 -19.62 -8.16 -2.79
CA ILE A 106 -18.70 -8.08 -1.66
C ILE A 106 -17.28 -8.08 -2.18
N HIS A 107 -16.50 -7.04 -1.83
CA HIS A 107 -15.09 -6.93 -2.15
C HIS A 107 -14.25 -6.94 -0.87
N ALA A 108 -13.55 -8.01 -0.60
CA ALA A 108 -12.79 -8.20 0.63
C ALA A 108 -11.29 -7.92 0.42
N HIS A 109 -10.69 -7.21 1.36
CA HIS A 109 -9.30 -6.80 1.34
C HIS A 109 -8.53 -7.46 2.48
N TYR A 110 -7.50 -8.24 2.15
CA TYR A 110 -6.70 -9.02 3.09
C TYR A 110 -7.42 -10.27 3.62
N TRP A 111 -6.65 -11.29 4.05
CA TRP A 111 -7.17 -12.62 4.35
C TRP A 111 -8.25 -12.66 5.46
N LEU A 112 -8.10 -11.84 6.54
CA LEU A 112 -9.12 -11.76 7.60
C LEU A 112 -10.47 -11.28 7.05
N SER A 113 -10.42 -10.22 6.26
CA SER A 113 -11.60 -9.67 5.60
C SER A 113 -12.16 -10.62 4.56
N GLY A 114 -11.28 -11.38 3.89
CA GLY A 114 -11.65 -12.41 2.93
C GLY A 114 -12.53 -13.49 3.55
N GLN A 115 -12.17 -14.01 4.72
CA GLN A 115 -12.97 -15.01 5.43
C GLN A 115 -14.36 -14.48 5.83
N VAL A 116 -14.43 -13.21 6.26
CA VAL A 116 -15.70 -12.54 6.53
C VAL A 116 -16.50 -12.32 5.25
N GLY A 117 -15.83 -11.83 4.19
CA GLY A 117 -16.44 -11.57 2.88
C GLY A 117 -17.04 -12.83 2.27
N TRP A 118 -16.32 -13.95 2.33
CA TRP A 118 -16.84 -15.24 1.86
C TRP A 118 -18.11 -15.66 2.59
N LEU A 119 -18.11 -15.63 3.94
CA LEU A 119 -19.31 -15.94 4.71
C LEU A 119 -20.50 -15.02 4.33
N LEU A 120 -20.26 -13.71 4.17
CA LEU A 120 -21.32 -12.77 3.82
C LEU A 120 -21.83 -12.97 2.39
N ALA A 121 -20.96 -13.31 1.44
CA ALA A 121 -21.31 -13.60 0.06
C ALA A 121 -22.24 -14.82 -0.02
N GLU A 122 -21.91 -15.90 0.67
CA GLU A 122 -22.76 -17.10 0.79
C GLU A 122 -24.13 -16.80 1.43
N LEU A 123 -24.14 -15.96 2.50
CA LEU A 123 -25.39 -15.61 3.20
C LEU A 123 -26.31 -14.70 2.38
N SER A 124 -25.75 -13.89 1.49
CA SER A 124 -26.48 -12.88 0.71
C SER A 124 -26.72 -13.30 -0.75
N ASP A 125 -26.14 -14.44 -1.19
CA ASP A 125 -26.18 -14.95 -2.57
C ASP A 125 -25.69 -13.89 -3.57
N VAL A 126 -24.51 -13.32 -3.29
CA VAL A 126 -23.84 -12.32 -4.11
C VAL A 126 -22.37 -12.69 -4.37
N PRO A 127 -21.74 -12.25 -5.45
CA PRO A 127 -20.35 -12.60 -5.75
C PRO A 127 -19.34 -12.00 -4.79
N LEU A 128 -18.27 -12.76 -4.54
CA LEU A 128 -17.09 -12.36 -3.78
C LEU A 128 -15.94 -11.98 -4.70
N ILE A 129 -15.44 -10.77 -4.53
CA ILE A 129 -14.15 -10.33 -5.10
C ILE A 129 -13.13 -10.23 -3.97
N TYR A 130 -11.92 -10.71 -4.22
CA TYR A 130 -10.89 -10.74 -3.20
C TYR A 130 -9.59 -10.10 -3.68
N THR A 131 -9.06 -9.14 -2.90
CA THR A 131 -7.72 -8.55 -3.06
C THR A 131 -6.86 -8.88 -1.86
N GLY A 132 -5.82 -9.69 -2.06
CA GLY A 132 -4.95 -10.16 -0.97
C GLY A 132 -4.07 -9.08 -0.36
N HIS A 133 -3.61 -8.11 -1.14
CA HIS A 133 -2.60 -7.09 -0.84
C HIS A 133 -1.24 -7.64 -0.43
N THR A 134 -1.20 -8.70 0.34
CA THR A 134 -0.01 -9.47 0.70
C THR A 134 -0.39 -10.93 0.89
N TRP A 135 0.48 -11.83 0.52
CA TRP A 135 0.27 -13.27 0.54
C TRP A 135 1.27 -13.96 1.46
N ALA A 136 0.81 -14.85 2.34
CA ALA A 136 1.65 -15.50 3.34
C ALA A 136 2.79 -16.29 2.70
N ALA A 137 2.49 -17.12 1.70
CA ALA A 137 3.49 -17.96 1.06
C ALA A 137 4.54 -17.12 0.30
N VAL A 138 4.13 -16.04 -0.37
CA VAL A 138 5.05 -15.09 -1.02
C VAL A 138 5.93 -14.41 0.02
N LYS A 139 5.34 -13.90 1.10
CA LYS A 139 6.09 -13.26 2.19
C LYS A 139 7.12 -14.21 2.81
N ASN A 140 6.73 -15.45 3.07
CA ASN A 140 7.62 -16.46 3.63
C ASN A 140 8.76 -16.85 2.68
N ALA A 141 8.54 -16.81 1.36
CA ALA A 141 9.57 -17.10 0.37
C ALA A 141 10.66 -16.01 0.31
N TYR A 142 10.32 -14.76 0.65
CA TYR A 142 11.26 -13.63 0.67
C TYR A 142 11.70 -13.22 2.08
N ALA A 143 11.22 -13.91 3.13
CA ALA A 143 11.62 -13.62 4.50
C ALA A 143 13.12 -13.95 4.69
N SER A 144 13.89 -12.96 5.13
CA SER A 144 15.29 -13.11 5.50
C SER A 144 15.51 -12.65 6.92
N GLY A 145 16.16 -13.46 7.74
CA GLY A 145 16.57 -13.07 9.09
C GLY A 145 15.54 -13.31 10.20
N ALA A 146 15.38 -12.37 11.11
CA ALA A 146 14.62 -12.52 12.36
C ALA A 146 13.10 -12.26 12.24
N GLU A 147 12.57 -11.93 11.05
CA GLU A 147 11.14 -11.78 10.88
C GLU A 147 10.44 -13.14 11.01
N SER A 148 9.39 -13.19 11.85
CA SER A 148 8.59 -14.39 11.99
C SER A 148 7.87 -14.71 10.67
N SER A 149 7.95 -15.98 10.23
CA SER A 149 7.16 -16.42 9.09
C SER A 149 5.67 -16.30 9.37
N GLU A 150 4.89 -15.97 8.34
CA GLU A 150 3.45 -16.01 8.41
C GLU A 150 2.95 -17.44 8.70
N SER A 151 1.86 -17.54 9.45
CA SER A 151 1.37 -18.83 9.94
C SER A 151 0.82 -19.70 8.81
N GLU A 152 0.94 -21.02 8.98
CA GLU A 152 0.31 -22.00 8.07
C GLU A 152 -1.22 -21.85 8.05
N ALA A 153 -1.85 -21.49 9.17
CA ALA A 153 -3.27 -21.20 9.23
C ALA A 153 -3.68 -20.08 8.27
N ARG A 154 -2.88 -19.00 8.19
CA ARG A 154 -3.11 -17.93 7.23
C ARG A 154 -2.99 -18.43 5.79
N ARG A 155 -1.96 -19.23 5.48
CA ARG A 155 -1.77 -19.80 4.14
C ARG A 155 -2.96 -20.66 3.70
N ILE A 156 -3.49 -21.51 4.63
CA ILE A 156 -4.68 -22.32 4.38
C ILE A 156 -5.90 -21.43 4.12
N CYS A 157 -6.12 -20.41 4.94
CA CYS A 157 -7.22 -19.47 4.75
C CYS A 157 -7.12 -18.72 3.39
N GLU A 158 -5.92 -18.34 2.99
CA GLU A 158 -5.69 -17.68 1.69
C GLU A 158 -5.98 -18.64 0.53
N GLN A 159 -5.60 -19.93 0.61
CA GLN A 159 -5.98 -20.92 -0.40
C GLN A 159 -7.51 -21.09 -0.49
N GLN A 160 -8.20 -21.17 0.65
CA GLN A 160 -9.67 -21.21 0.65
C GLN A 160 -10.29 -20.00 -0.06
N LEU A 161 -9.71 -18.83 0.09
CA LEU A 161 -10.20 -17.63 -0.60
C LEU A 161 -9.90 -17.65 -2.10
N VAL A 162 -8.76 -18.19 -2.50
CA VAL A 162 -8.42 -18.44 -3.91
C VAL A 162 -9.43 -19.38 -4.54
N ASP A 163 -9.80 -20.46 -3.84
CA ASP A 163 -10.74 -21.46 -4.34
C ASP A 163 -12.18 -20.91 -4.47
N ASN A 164 -12.62 -20.09 -3.50
CA ASN A 164 -14.03 -19.72 -3.34
C ASN A 164 -14.38 -18.29 -3.81
N ALA A 165 -13.41 -17.42 -4.06
CA ALA A 165 -13.70 -16.11 -4.66
C ALA A 165 -14.12 -16.27 -6.13
N ASP A 166 -15.08 -15.46 -6.57
CA ASP A 166 -15.50 -15.39 -7.98
C ASP A 166 -14.45 -14.66 -8.83
N ARG A 167 -13.77 -13.68 -8.24
CA ARG A 167 -12.63 -12.97 -8.84
C ARG A 167 -11.55 -12.66 -7.81
N LEU A 168 -10.30 -12.75 -8.26
CA LEU A 168 -9.11 -12.31 -7.54
C LEU A 168 -8.59 -11.05 -8.22
N VAL A 169 -8.36 -10.00 -7.46
CA VAL A 169 -7.77 -8.76 -7.96
C VAL A 169 -6.34 -8.65 -7.46
N VAL A 170 -5.40 -8.49 -8.39
CA VAL A 170 -3.98 -8.28 -8.14
C VAL A 170 -3.52 -6.95 -8.74
N ASN A 171 -2.37 -6.43 -8.31
CA ASN A 171 -1.89 -5.11 -8.74
C ASN A 171 -1.06 -5.17 -10.03
N THR A 172 -0.44 -6.32 -10.32
CA THR A 172 0.50 -6.48 -11.44
C THR A 172 0.43 -7.87 -12.05
N ASN A 173 0.91 -8.01 -13.29
CA ASN A 173 1.05 -9.31 -13.94
C ASN A 173 2.07 -10.22 -13.22
N ASP A 174 3.08 -9.65 -12.56
CA ASP A 174 4.06 -10.41 -11.81
C ASP A 174 3.42 -11.07 -10.59
N GLU A 175 2.43 -10.44 -9.95
CA GLU A 175 1.65 -11.06 -8.88
C GLU A 175 0.87 -12.30 -9.35
N ILE A 176 0.43 -12.36 -10.61
CA ILE A 176 -0.19 -13.57 -11.18
C ILE A 176 0.80 -14.72 -11.14
N THR A 177 2.04 -14.45 -11.56
CA THR A 177 3.10 -15.45 -11.58
C THR A 177 3.45 -15.93 -10.17
N GLU A 178 3.57 -15.01 -9.21
CA GLU A 178 3.83 -15.33 -7.81
C GLU A 178 2.68 -16.14 -7.18
N LEU A 179 1.44 -15.76 -7.42
CA LEU A 179 0.27 -16.51 -6.96
C LEU A 179 0.28 -17.94 -7.51
N SER A 180 0.50 -18.10 -8.80
CA SER A 180 0.51 -19.40 -9.46
C SER A 180 1.66 -20.31 -9.00
N ARG A 181 2.74 -19.75 -8.43
CA ARG A 181 3.83 -20.54 -7.84
C ARG A 181 3.51 -21.09 -6.46
N HIS A 182 2.68 -20.36 -5.70
CA HIS A 182 2.51 -20.60 -4.27
C HIS A 182 1.11 -21.10 -3.89
N TYR A 183 0.12 -20.88 -4.75
CA TYR A 183 -1.27 -21.26 -4.55
C TYR A 183 -1.80 -21.99 -5.79
N ASP A 184 -2.72 -22.93 -5.56
CA ASP A 184 -3.46 -23.55 -6.65
C ASP A 184 -4.55 -22.58 -7.11
N VAL A 185 -4.29 -21.85 -8.18
CA VAL A 185 -5.16 -20.76 -8.64
C VAL A 185 -5.56 -20.94 -10.10
N ASP A 186 -6.85 -20.79 -10.38
CA ASP A 186 -7.35 -20.64 -11.76
C ASP A 186 -7.02 -19.24 -12.28
N ALA A 187 -6.08 -19.16 -13.22
CA ALA A 187 -5.70 -17.89 -13.84
C ALA A 187 -6.88 -17.15 -14.50
N GLY A 188 -7.94 -17.85 -14.89
CA GLY A 188 -9.17 -17.24 -15.43
C GLY A 188 -9.96 -16.42 -14.41
N LYS A 189 -9.71 -16.65 -13.10
CA LYS A 189 -10.31 -15.86 -12.02
C LYS A 189 -9.51 -14.58 -11.68
N ILE A 190 -8.28 -14.42 -12.18
CA ILE A 190 -7.42 -13.30 -11.82
C ILE A 190 -7.66 -12.13 -12.76
N ALA A 191 -7.84 -10.95 -12.19
CA ALA A 191 -7.88 -9.68 -12.88
C ALA A 191 -6.80 -8.75 -12.34
N VAL A 192 -6.18 -7.96 -13.21
CA VAL A 192 -5.16 -6.97 -12.82
C VAL A 192 -5.81 -5.60 -12.74
N VAL A 193 -5.68 -4.94 -11.60
CA VAL A 193 -6.05 -3.54 -11.40
C VAL A 193 -4.83 -2.81 -10.85
N THR A 194 -4.17 -2.07 -11.70
CA THR A 194 -2.97 -1.32 -11.31
C THR A 194 -3.36 -0.14 -10.41
N PRO A 195 -2.78 -0.02 -9.20
CA PRO A 195 -2.99 1.12 -8.33
C PRO A 195 -2.49 2.44 -8.93
N GLY A 196 -2.93 3.55 -8.37
CA GLY A 196 -2.53 4.87 -8.81
C GLY A 196 -1.94 5.74 -7.71
N ALA A 197 -1.64 6.99 -8.05
CA ALA A 197 -1.37 8.05 -7.10
C ALA A 197 -2.44 9.15 -7.24
N ASP A 198 -2.58 9.95 -6.18
CA ASP A 198 -3.36 11.17 -6.20
C ASP A 198 -2.53 12.27 -6.88
N THR A 199 -2.66 12.37 -8.21
CA THR A 199 -1.94 13.35 -9.02
C THR A 199 -2.49 14.78 -8.90
N GLU A 200 -3.58 14.99 -8.18
CA GLU A 200 -4.06 16.32 -7.79
C GLU A 200 -3.31 16.81 -6.55
N LEU A 201 -3.01 15.90 -5.63
CA LEU A 201 -2.23 16.17 -4.43
C LEU A 201 -0.72 16.17 -4.70
N TYR A 202 -0.23 15.08 -5.29
CA TYR A 202 1.19 14.91 -5.60
C TYR A 202 1.51 15.52 -6.97
N THR A 203 1.83 16.80 -6.96
CA THR A 203 2.12 17.58 -8.19
C THR A 203 3.57 18.00 -8.27
N PRO A 204 4.11 18.18 -9.48
CA PRO A 204 5.47 18.66 -9.64
C PRO A 204 5.66 20.01 -8.95
N GLY A 205 6.70 20.08 -8.12
CA GLY A 205 7.10 21.32 -7.49
C GLY A 205 7.91 22.20 -8.45
N THR A 206 7.82 23.53 -8.26
CA THR A 206 8.80 24.47 -8.80
C THR A 206 10.02 24.54 -7.88
N ASN A 207 11.14 25.12 -8.32
CA ASN A 207 12.29 25.38 -7.44
C ASN A 207 11.88 26.12 -6.17
N ARG A 208 10.90 27.01 -6.26
CA ARG A 208 10.34 27.74 -5.11
C ARG A 208 9.62 26.78 -4.13
N ASN A 209 8.88 25.79 -4.64
CA ASN A 209 8.23 24.79 -3.79
C ASN A 209 9.27 23.96 -3.05
N THR A 210 10.32 23.51 -3.74
CA THR A 210 11.45 22.78 -3.13
C THR A 210 12.11 23.59 -2.01
N GLU A 211 12.41 24.88 -2.25
CA GLU A 211 12.96 25.76 -1.23
C GLU A 211 12.02 25.94 -0.04
N MET A 212 10.73 26.15 -0.28
CA MET A 212 9.72 26.30 0.78
C MET A 212 9.59 25.02 1.61
N SER A 213 9.54 23.85 0.97
CA SER A 213 9.47 22.54 1.63
C SER A 213 10.72 22.28 2.47
N ARG A 214 11.93 22.60 1.94
CA ARG A 214 13.19 22.51 2.70
C ARG A 214 13.19 23.43 3.92
N ARG A 215 12.76 24.67 3.78
CA ARG A 215 12.62 25.62 4.91
C ARG A 215 11.62 25.14 5.94
N HIS A 216 10.47 24.66 5.51
CA HIS A 216 9.45 24.07 6.38
C HIS A 216 10.00 22.90 7.19
N LEU A 217 10.77 22.04 6.55
CA LEU A 217 11.42 20.90 7.20
C LEU A 217 12.72 21.26 7.92
N GLY A 218 13.15 22.54 7.93
CA GLY A 218 14.39 22.98 8.58
C GLY A 218 15.66 22.42 7.93
N ILE A 219 15.65 22.24 6.60
CA ILE A 219 16.77 21.72 5.82
C ILE A 219 17.46 22.89 5.09
N PRO A 220 18.81 22.93 5.06
CA PRO A 220 19.52 23.91 4.26
C PRO A 220 19.15 23.79 2.78
N VAL A 221 18.83 24.92 2.13
CA VAL A 221 18.32 24.95 0.75
C VAL A 221 19.27 24.29 -0.24
N HIS A 222 20.57 24.44 -0.01
CA HIS A 222 21.65 23.92 -0.87
C HIS A 222 22.09 22.48 -0.52
N ALA A 223 21.49 21.85 0.48
CA ALA A 223 21.81 20.46 0.82
C ALA A 223 21.24 19.50 -0.22
N LYS A 224 21.96 18.41 -0.49
CA LYS A 224 21.42 17.25 -1.19
C LYS A 224 20.55 16.45 -0.21
N VAL A 225 19.37 16.03 -0.65
CA VAL A 225 18.36 15.40 0.22
C VAL A 225 17.94 14.07 -0.35
N VAL A 226 18.10 13.02 0.44
CA VAL A 226 17.56 11.67 0.15
C VAL A 226 16.41 11.41 1.11
N ALA A 227 15.26 10.99 0.61
CA ALA A 227 14.12 10.66 1.45
C ALA A 227 13.78 9.15 1.37
N PHE A 228 13.35 8.61 2.47
CA PHE A 228 12.67 7.33 2.60
C PHE A 228 11.28 7.59 3.18
N VAL A 229 10.26 7.01 2.57
CA VAL A 229 8.88 7.08 3.05
C VAL A 229 8.33 5.66 3.16
N GLY A 230 7.83 5.29 4.33
CA GLY A 230 7.29 3.97 4.56
C GLY A 230 7.34 3.55 6.02
N ARG A 231 6.66 2.45 6.35
CA ARG A 231 6.75 1.88 7.69
C ARG A 231 8.18 1.45 8.00
N LEU A 232 8.62 1.68 9.24
CA LEU A 232 9.94 1.28 9.71
C LEU A 232 9.94 -0.22 10.04
N GLN A 233 10.03 -1.02 9.00
CA GLN A 233 10.14 -2.48 9.03
C GLN A 233 11.37 -2.89 8.26
N GLU A 234 12.05 -3.94 8.70
CA GLU A 234 13.24 -4.47 8.03
C GLU A 234 12.96 -4.81 6.55
N PHE A 235 11.77 -5.33 6.30
CA PHE A 235 11.25 -5.63 4.98
C PHE A 235 11.15 -4.42 4.02
N LYS A 236 10.97 -3.18 4.54
CA LYS A 236 10.96 -1.95 3.75
C LYS A 236 12.37 -1.38 3.52
N GLY A 237 13.38 -1.94 4.18
CA GLY A 237 14.79 -1.68 3.92
C GLY A 237 15.36 -0.35 4.42
N PRO A 238 14.82 0.34 5.47
CA PRO A 238 15.44 1.57 5.97
C PRO A 238 16.88 1.34 6.43
N GLN A 239 17.24 0.13 6.90
CA GLN A 239 18.60 -0.26 7.25
C GLN A 239 19.54 -0.29 6.04
N VAL A 240 19.04 -0.65 4.85
CA VAL A 240 19.84 -0.64 3.61
C VAL A 240 20.21 0.79 3.26
N LEU A 241 19.23 1.71 3.30
CA LEU A 241 19.51 3.13 3.04
C LEU A 241 20.51 3.71 4.06
N ILE A 242 20.31 3.48 5.37
CA ILE A 242 21.20 4.04 6.40
C ILE A 242 22.64 3.56 6.18
N ARG A 243 22.85 2.27 5.93
CA ARG A 243 24.19 1.70 5.64
C ARG A 243 24.78 2.24 4.34
N ALA A 244 23.96 2.39 3.30
CA ALA A 244 24.38 2.98 2.03
C ALA A 244 24.85 4.44 2.19
N ILE A 245 24.13 5.21 3.00
CA ILE A 245 24.55 6.59 3.31
C ILE A 245 25.84 6.59 4.15
N GLY A 246 25.99 5.65 5.10
CA GLY A 246 27.25 5.48 5.82
C GLY A 246 28.43 5.19 4.89
N GLN A 247 28.24 4.30 3.92
CA GLN A 247 29.25 4.02 2.89
C GLN A 247 29.56 5.25 2.04
N LEU A 248 28.52 5.92 1.53
CA LEU A 248 28.68 7.13 0.70
C LEU A 248 29.47 8.24 1.42
N VAL A 249 29.25 8.43 2.72
CA VAL A 249 30.00 9.40 3.53
C VAL A 249 31.43 8.96 3.74
N ARG A 250 31.70 7.67 3.96
CA ARG A 250 33.06 7.11 4.06
C ARG A 250 33.85 7.27 2.75
N ASP A 251 33.17 7.12 1.61
CA ASP A 251 33.78 7.28 0.28
C ASP A 251 34.07 8.75 -0.06
N GLY A 252 33.54 9.67 0.73
CA GLY A 252 33.75 11.11 0.62
C GLY A 252 32.68 11.81 -0.19
N VAL A 253 32.00 12.77 0.43
CA VAL A 253 31.06 13.69 -0.22
C VAL A 253 31.54 15.12 -0.02
N ASP A 254 31.44 15.94 -1.08
CA ASP A 254 31.87 17.33 -1.11
C ASP A 254 30.69 18.33 -1.03
N TYR A 255 29.51 17.82 -0.68
CA TYR A 255 28.27 18.59 -0.54
C TYR A 255 27.55 18.29 0.80
N PRO A 256 26.80 19.26 1.33
CA PRO A 256 25.97 19.01 2.49
C PRO A 256 24.89 17.96 2.17
N LEU A 257 24.86 16.86 2.92
CA LEU A 257 23.87 15.77 2.75
C LEU A 257 22.87 15.77 3.90
N ARG A 258 21.62 15.49 3.60
CA ARG A 258 20.54 15.21 4.56
C ARG A 258 19.74 14.00 4.14
N VAL A 259 19.32 13.21 5.09
CA VAL A 259 18.46 12.04 4.89
C VAL A 259 17.21 12.20 5.73
N LEU A 260 16.06 12.08 5.09
CA LEU A 260 14.75 12.15 5.73
C LEU A 260 14.16 10.74 5.78
N ILE A 261 13.85 10.26 6.97
CA ILE A 261 13.15 8.99 7.17
C ILE A 261 11.76 9.31 7.70
N CYS A 262 10.74 9.12 6.86
CA CYS A 262 9.35 9.42 7.15
C CYS A 262 8.53 8.15 7.28
N GLY A 263 7.98 7.90 8.47
CA GLY A 263 7.16 6.75 8.80
C GLY A 263 7.26 6.37 10.26
N GLY A 264 6.37 5.50 10.70
CA GLY A 264 6.32 4.99 12.06
C GLY A 264 6.74 3.54 12.18
N ALA A 265 7.00 3.10 13.40
CA ALA A 265 7.15 1.68 13.71
C ALA A 265 5.78 0.99 13.54
N SER A 266 5.78 -0.24 13.02
CA SER A 266 4.59 -1.09 13.01
C SER A 266 4.61 -1.99 14.26
N GLY A 267 3.39 -2.33 14.74
CA GLY A 267 3.24 -3.21 15.88
C GLY A 267 4.02 -4.51 15.72
N GLY A 268 4.88 -4.81 16.66
CA GLY A 268 5.50 -6.14 16.80
C GLY A 268 6.99 -6.27 16.51
N GLY A 269 7.80 -5.19 16.42
CA GLY A 269 9.18 -5.56 16.27
C GLY A 269 10.24 -4.47 16.41
N VAL A 270 10.41 -3.63 15.44
CA VAL A 270 11.58 -2.74 15.39
C VAL A 270 11.17 -1.32 15.76
N SER A 271 11.74 -0.79 16.81
CA SER A 271 11.50 0.60 17.24
C SER A 271 12.28 1.59 16.38
N VAL A 272 11.83 2.84 16.35
CA VAL A 272 12.58 3.96 15.73
C VAL A 272 14.00 4.03 16.28
N ASP A 273 14.17 3.77 17.59
CA ASP A 273 15.47 3.80 18.28
C ASP A 273 16.48 2.80 17.69
N THR A 274 16.02 1.69 17.12
CA THR A 274 16.91 0.72 16.47
C THR A 274 17.55 1.33 15.22
N TYR A 275 16.78 2.04 14.42
CA TYR A 275 17.32 2.70 13.21
C TYR A 275 18.12 3.96 13.56
N GLN A 276 17.78 4.66 14.66
CA GLN A 276 18.58 5.77 15.15
C GLN A 276 19.96 5.29 15.62
N ARG A 277 20.02 4.20 16.39
CA ARG A 277 21.30 3.57 16.78
C ARG A 277 22.11 3.12 15.58
N LEU A 278 21.46 2.49 14.60
CA LEU A 278 22.13 2.10 13.34
C LEU A 278 22.75 3.32 12.63
N ALA A 279 22.03 4.45 12.57
CA ALA A 279 22.56 5.68 11.97
C ALA A 279 23.75 6.24 12.74
N GLU A 280 23.77 6.11 14.06
CA GLU A 280 24.92 6.49 14.91
C GLU A 280 26.10 5.55 14.69
N GLU A 281 25.87 4.24 14.64
CA GLU A 281 26.89 3.21 14.37
C GLU A 281 27.54 3.39 12.99
N GLU A 282 26.75 3.76 11.97
CA GLU A 282 27.25 4.08 10.63
C GLU A 282 27.90 5.49 10.55
N GLY A 283 27.90 6.27 11.63
CA GLY A 283 28.50 7.62 11.69
C GLY A 283 27.67 8.71 11.02
N VAL A 284 26.40 8.44 10.73
CA VAL A 284 25.53 9.36 9.97
C VAL A 284 24.33 9.89 10.77
N GLY A 285 24.29 9.65 12.08
CA GLY A 285 23.20 10.11 12.96
C GLY A 285 22.95 11.62 12.86
N HIS A 286 23.98 12.43 12.63
CA HIS A 286 23.89 13.90 12.52
C HIS A 286 23.27 14.39 11.19
N ILE A 287 23.15 13.56 10.17
CA ILE A 287 22.54 13.88 8.87
C ILE A 287 21.22 13.16 8.63
N VAL A 288 20.93 12.08 9.36
CA VAL A 288 19.67 11.33 9.29
C VAL A 288 18.65 11.95 10.23
N ARG A 289 17.48 12.27 9.72
CA ARG A 289 16.39 12.83 10.49
C ARG A 289 15.14 11.97 10.37
N PHE A 290 14.63 11.49 11.48
CA PHE A 290 13.39 10.74 11.60
C PHE A 290 12.22 11.71 11.79
N LEU A 291 11.29 11.74 10.83
CA LEU A 291 10.16 12.69 10.83
C LEU A 291 8.89 12.11 11.48
N GLY A 292 8.87 10.80 11.74
CA GLY A 292 7.64 10.11 12.12
C GLY A 292 6.64 9.98 10.95
N PRO A 293 5.46 9.38 11.20
CA PRO A 293 4.41 9.27 10.20
C PRO A 293 3.83 10.65 9.86
N ARG A 294 3.52 10.87 8.58
CA ARG A 294 2.97 12.14 8.07
C ARG A 294 1.70 11.88 7.26
N PRO A 295 0.71 12.77 7.36
CA PRO A 295 -0.45 12.70 6.48
C PRO A 295 -0.06 13.01 5.03
N PRO A 296 -0.84 12.57 4.04
CA PRO A 296 -0.53 12.75 2.61
C PRO A 296 -0.18 14.19 2.23
N GLN A 297 -0.88 15.18 2.80
CA GLN A 297 -0.66 16.61 2.55
C GLN A 297 0.73 17.10 3.00
N GLU A 298 1.30 16.49 4.05
CA GLU A 298 2.65 16.79 4.52
C GLU A 298 3.72 15.99 3.78
N LEU A 299 3.37 14.79 3.25
CA LEU A 299 4.28 13.99 2.44
C LEU A 299 4.68 14.70 1.14
N VAL A 300 3.80 15.53 0.57
CA VAL A 300 4.15 16.40 -0.58
C VAL A 300 5.41 17.21 -0.29
N ASN A 301 5.52 17.80 0.92
CA ASN A 301 6.71 18.56 1.30
C ASN A 301 7.95 17.67 1.43
N VAL A 302 7.81 16.43 1.87
CA VAL A 302 8.94 15.49 1.98
C VAL A 302 9.46 15.13 0.59
N TYR A 303 8.55 14.78 -0.33
CA TYR A 303 8.90 14.44 -1.71
C TYR A 303 9.50 15.66 -2.44
N GLN A 304 8.87 16.84 -2.37
CA GLN A 304 9.36 18.05 -3.01
C GLN A 304 10.68 18.59 -2.42
N ALA A 305 10.98 18.30 -1.16
CA ALA A 305 12.27 18.66 -0.54
C ALA A 305 13.40 17.74 -0.99
N ALA A 306 13.08 16.50 -1.39
CA ALA A 306 14.05 15.48 -1.75
C ALA A 306 14.63 15.68 -3.15
N ASP A 307 15.90 15.35 -3.31
CA ASP A 307 16.57 15.18 -4.61
C ASP A 307 16.34 13.77 -5.15
N ILE A 308 16.19 12.79 -4.25
CA ILE A 308 15.98 11.37 -4.54
C ILE A 308 15.08 10.79 -3.47
N VAL A 309 14.16 9.92 -3.88
CA VAL A 309 13.45 9.03 -2.95
C VAL A 309 14.00 7.61 -3.09
N ALA A 310 14.42 7.02 -1.98
CA ALA A 310 14.92 5.65 -1.92
C ALA A 310 13.81 4.68 -1.48
N VAL A 311 13.62 3.59 -2.25
CA VAL A 311 12.65 2.53 -1.98
C VAL A 311 13.36 1.17 -1.95
N PRO A 312 14.11 0.87 -0.86
CA PRO A 312 14.95 -0.34 -0.76
C PRO A 312 14.19 -1.55 -0.24
N SER A 313 12.92 -1.68 -0.59
CA SER A 313 12.05 -2.78 -0.15
C SER A 313 12.56 -4.14 -0.63
N TYR A 314 12.45 -5.17 0.21
CA TYR A 314 12.76 -6.55 -0.19
C TYR A 314 11.66 -7.18 -1.03
N ASN A 315 10.44 -6.70 -0.88
CA ASN A 315 9.32 -7.01 -1.76
C ASN A 315 8.35 -5.82 -1.75
N GLU A 316 7.73 -5.55 -2.89
CA GLU A 316 6.77 -4.46 -3.06
C GLU A 316 5.71 -4.89 -4.08
N SER A 317 4.45 -4.95 -3.67
CA SER A 317 3.36 -5.37 -4.57
C SER A 317 3.21 -4.44 -5.76
N PHE A 318 3.37 -3.13 -5.54
CA PHE A 318 3.27 -2.14 -6.60
C PHE A 318 4.30 -1.01 -6.45
N GLY A 319 4.34 -0.32 -5.32
CA GLY A 319 5.27 0.78 -5.07
C GLY A 319 4.60 2.17 -5.10
N LEU A 320 3.50 2.35 -4.34
CA LEU A 320 2.79 3.63 -4.26
C LEU A 320 3.72 4.81 -3.94
N VAL A 321 4.66 4.61 -3.00
CA VAL A 321 5.67 5.64 -2.64
C VAL A 321 6.50 6.08 -3.86
N ALA A 322 6.86 5.14 -4.73
CA ALA A 322 7.61 5.45 -5.94
C ALA A 322 6.76 6.25 -6.94
N VAL A 323 5.46 5.93 -7.07
CA VAL A 323 4.55 6.70 -7.93
C VAL A 323 4.33 8.11 -7.38
N GLU A 324 4.09 8.24 -6.08
CA GLU A 324 3.90 9.53 -5.38
C GLU A 324 5.13 10.45 -5.53
N ALA A 325 6.34 9.89 -5.31
CA ALA A 325 7.59 10.60 -5.52
C ALA A 325 7.75 11.07 -6.96
N GLN A 326 7.51 10.20 -7.93
CA GLN A 326 7.59 10.52 -9.36
C GLN A 326 6.54 11.57 -9.77
N ALA A 327 5.33 11.51 -9.21
CA ALA A 327 4.28 12.51 -9.46
C ALA A 327 4.70 13.91 -9.00
N THR A 328 5.53 14.02 -7.93
CA THR A 328 6.10 15.32 -7.50
C THR A 328 7.33 15.75 -8.29
N GLY A 329 7.76 14.96 -9.27
CA GLY A 329 8.96 15.23 -10.07
C GLY A 329 10.27 14.82 -9.39
N THR A 330 10.20 13.96 -8.38
CA THR A 330 11.38 13.45 -7.66
C THR A 330 11.75 12.06 -8.19
N PRO A 331 12.95 11.86 -8.74
CA PRO A 331 13.40 10.57 -9.23
C PRO A 331 13.59 9.57 -8.08
N VAL A 332 13.46 8.29 -8.41
CA VAL A 332 13.46 7.21 -7.43
C VAL A 332 14.67 6.31 -7.63
N VAL A 333 15.34 5.95 -6.53
CA VAL A 333 16.26 4.80 -6.48
C VAL A 333 15.52 3.66 -5.78
N ALA A 334 15.20 2.61 -6.51
CA ALA A 334 14.36 1.52 -6.02
C ALA A 334 15.02 0.16 -6.17
N ALA A 335 14.68 -0.78 -5.29
CA ALA A 335 15.02 -2.18 -5.49
C ALA A 335 14.32 -2.74 -6.75
N ALA A 336 15.01 -3.59 -7.51
CA ALA A 336 14.44 -4.26 -8.68
C ALA A 336 13.56 -5.45 -8.27
N VAL A 337 12.51 -5.21 -7.46
CA VAL A 337 11.62 -6.24 -6.91
C VAL A 337 10.15 -5.92 -7.09
N GLY A 338 9.33 -6.94 -7.25
CA GLY A 338 7.87 -6.87 -7.36
C GLY A 338 7.41 -5.85 -8.40
N GLY A 339 6.49 -4.96 -8.03
CA GLY A 339 5.95 -3.92 -8.92
C GLY A 339 6.86 -2.72 -9.19
N LEU A 340 7.97 -2.56 -8.48
CA LEU A 340 8.85 -1.40 -8.65
C LEU A 340 9.42 -1.24 -10.08
N PRO A 341 9.80 -2.31 -10.81
CA PRO A 341 10.23 -2.19 -12.21
C PRO A 341 9.12 -1.75 -13.18
N ILE A 342 7.86 -1.86 -12.80
CA ILE A 342 6.73 -1.34 -13.60
C ILE A 342 6.59 0.17 -13.40
N VAL A 343 6.81 0.61 -12.18
CA VAL A 343 6.66 2.01 -11.77
C VAL A 343 7.87 2.84 -12.17
N VAL A 344 9.08 2.33 -11.94
CA VAL A 344 10.34 3.04 -12.20
C VAL A 344 10.93 2.54 -13.51
N ALA A 345 10.97 3.41 -14.52
CA ALA A 345 11.68 3.14 -15.78
C ALA A 345 13.18 3.36 -15.54
N ASP A 346 13.95 2.26 -15.45
CA ASP A 346 15.38 2.28 -15.16
C ASP A 346 16.17 3.16 -16.12
N GLY A 347 17.04 4.00 -15.58
CA GLY A 347 17.84 4.98 -16.33
C GLY A 347 17.03 6.15 -16.94
N GLN A 348 15.69 6.19 -16.78
CA GLN A 348 14.84 7.23 -17.35
C GLN A 348 14.10 8.04 -16.27
N THR A 349 13.46 7.39 -15.32
CA THR A 349 12.70 8.05 -14.26
C THR A 349 13.29 7.80 -12.87
N GLY A 350 14.34 7.01 -12.82
CA GLY A 350 15.04 6.60 -11.63
C GLY A 350 16.06 5.50 -11.93
N THR A 351 16.54 4.85 -10.89
CA THR A 351 17.52 3.75 -10.99
C THR A 351 16.99 2.54 -10.23
N LEU A 352 17.03 1.37 -10.88
CA LEU A 352 16.72 0.09 -10.26
C LEU A 352 18.00 -0.59 -9.77
N VAL A 353 18.04 -0.93 -8.48
CA VAL A 353 19.16 -1.62 -7.83
C VAL A 353 18.82 -3.10 -7.66
N PRO A 354 19.55 -4.03 -8.28
CA PRO A 354 19.20 -5.45 -8.25
C PRO A 354 19.56 -6.17 -6.95
N SER A 355 20.28 -5.51 -6.06
CA SER A 355 20.74 -6.07 -4.78
C SER A 355 20.30 -5.20 -3.60
N HIS A 356 20.50 -5.72 -2.39
CA HIS A 356 20.36 -4.96 -1.14
C HIS A 356 21.73 -4.70 -0.48
N ASP A 357 22.82 -4.86 -1.24
CA ASP A 357 24.16 -4.50 -0.79
C ASP A 357 24.26 -2.97 -0.62
N PRO A 358 24.61 -2.46 0.57
CA PRO A 358 24.76 -1.03 0.81
C PRO A 358 25.71 -0.33 -0.16
N ALA A 359 26.73 -1.01 -0.70
CA ALA A 359 27.68 -0.44 -1.64
C ALA A 359 27.02 -0.13 -3.01
N ASP A 360 26.14 -1.01 -3.49
CA ASP A 360 25.40 -0.78 -4.73
C ASP A 360 24.44 0.39 -4.59
N TRP A 361 23.77 0.50 -3.44
CA TRP A 361 22.88 1.62 -3.12
C TRP A 361 23.63 2.92 -2.96
N ALA A 362 24.81 2.92 -2.29
CA ALA A 362 25.67 4.06 -2.16
C ALA A 362 26.14 4.58 -3.53
N ASN A 363 26.51 3.68 -4.43
CA ASN A 363 26.92 4.02 -5.80
C ASN A 363 25.74 4.62 -6.59
N ALA A 364 24.56 4.00 -6.58
CA ALA A 364 23.38 4.46 -7.31
C ALA A 364 22.95 5.87 -6.83
N ILE A 365 22.82 6.06 -5.51
CA ILE A 365 22.46 7.33 -4.88
C ILE A 365 23.54 8.38 -5.16
N GLY A 366 24.82 8.04 -4.92
CA GLY A 366 25.93 8.98 -5.09
C GLY A 366 26.11 9.45 -6.53
N THR A 367 25.86 8.58 -7.51
CA THR A 367 25.90 8.94 -8.93
C THR A 367 24.84 9.98 -9.26
N LEU A 368 23.60 9.79 -8.87
CA LEU A 368 22.53 10.75 -9.12
C LEU A 368 22.68 12.05 -8.33
N LEU A 369 23.24 12.03 -7.12
CA LEU A 369 23.46 13.24 -6.33
C LEU A 369 24.56 14.12 -6.90
N ARG A 370 25.55 13.55 -7.62
CA ARG A 370 26.62 14.29 -8.29
C ARG A 370 26.24 14.84 -9.65
N ASP A 371 25.26 14.26 -10.33
CA ASP A 371 24.81 14.65 -11.67
C ASP A 371 23.44 15.31 -11.61
N ASP A 372 23.43 16.63 -11.43
CA ASP A 372 22.20 17.43 -11.34
C ASP A 372 21.40 17.42 -12.65
N ASP A 373 22.07 17.43 -13.79
CA ASP A 373 21.40 17.46 -15.11
C ASP A 373 20.64 16.17 -15.35
N THR A 374 21.28 15.02 -15.12
CA THR A 374 20.62 13.72 -15.21
C THR A 374 19.47 13.60 -14.20
N ARG A 375 19.69 14.01 -12.95
CA ARG A 375 18.67 13.93 -11.90
C ARG A 375 17.44 14.77 -12.22
N ILE A 376 17.64 16.00 -12.71
CA ILE A 376 16.55 16.91 -13.12
C ILE A 376 15.80 16.32 -14.33
N ALA A 377 16.50 15.80 -15.32
CA ALA A 377 15.89 15.17 -16.49
C ALA A 377 15.04 13.93 -16.09
N MET A 378 15.58 13.10 -15.20
CA MET A 378 14.82 11.95 -14.63
C MET A 378 13.56 12.42 -13.89
N GLY A 379 13.65 13.48 -13.07
CA GLY A 379 12.50 14.04 -12.37
C GLY A 379 11.40 14.53 -13.31
N GLN A 380 11.77 15.16 -14.42
CA GLN A 380 10.82 15.59 -15.45
C GLN A 380 10.14 14.39 -16.13
N ALA A 381 10.91 13.36 -16.49
CA ALA A 381 10.38 12.14 -17.07
C ALA A 381 9.50 11.36 -16.09
N ALA A 382 9.82 11.39 -14.80
CA ALA A 382 9.10 10.72 -13.72
C ALA A 382 7.64 11.20 -13.62
N VAL A 383 7.36 12.49 -13.84
CA VAL A 383 6.00 13.04 -13.84
C VAL A 383 5.13 12.37 -14.91
N ALA A 384 5.67 12.24 -16.11
CA ALA A 384 4.94 11.59 -17.22
C ALA A 384 4.72 10.10 -16.95
N GLN A 385 5.67 9.42 -16.30
CA GLN A 385 5.53 8.02 -15.90
C GLN A 385 4.46 7.87 -14.82
N ALA A 386 4.48 8.68 -13.76
CA ALA A 386 3.48 8.66 -12.71
C ALA A 386 2.06 8.92 -13.23
N GLY A 387 1.92 9.78 -14.24
CA GLY A 387 0.64 10.07 -14.89
C GLY A 387 -0.05 8.87 -15.55
N LYS A 388 0.67 7.75 -15.75
CA LYS A 388 0.09 6.49 -16.24
C LYS A 388 -0.63 5.70 -15.14
N PHE A 389 -0.45 6.06 -13.88
CA PHE A 389 -0.97 5.36 -12.71
C PHE A 389 -1.97 6.27 -11.99
N SER A 390 -3.23 6.12 -12.31
CA SER A 390 -4.31 6.98 -11.83
C SER A 390 -5.36 6.15 -11.08
N TRP A 391 -5.74 6.59 -9.89
CA TRP A 391 -6.84 5.97 -9.15
C TRP A 391 -8.16 5.99 -9.92
N ARG A 392 -8.35 6.97 -10.78
CA ARG A 392 -9.53 7.06 -11.64
C ARG A 392 -9.58 5.90 -12.64
N GLU A 393 -8.47 5.60 -13.30
CA GLU A 393 -8.37 4.45 -14.22
C GLU A 393 -8.49 3.14 -13.44
N SER A 394 -7.83 3.02 -12.29
CA SER A 394 -7.95 1.84 -11.43
C SER A 394 -9.40 1.55 -11.05
N ALA A 395 -10.17 2.58 -10.69
CA ALA A 395 -11.60 2.44 -10.35
C ALA A 395 -12.46 2.13 -11.60
N HIS A 396 -12.09 2.67 -12.77
CA HIS A 396 -12.75 2.33 -14.03
C HIS A 396 -12.57 0.86 -14.39
N ASP A 397 -11.33 0.35 -14.32
CA ASP A 397 -11.03 -1.06 -14.58
C ASP A 397 -11.75 -1.97 -13.59
N LEU A 398 -11.74 -1.59 -12.28
CA LEU A 398 -12.44 -2.34 -11.26
C LEU A 398 -13.95 -2.35 -11.47
N THR A 399 -14.54 -1.25 -11.97
CA THR A 399 -15.96 -1.18 -12.34
C THR A 399 -16.30 -2.18 -13.43
N GLY A 400 -15.44 -2.31 -14.44
CA GLY A 400 -15.57 -3.32 -15.49
C GLY A 400 -15.53 -4.75 -14.91
N ILE A 401 -14.58 -5.02 -14.02
CA ILE A 401 -14.46 -6.31 -13.34
C ILE A 401 -15.71 -6.63 -12.51
N TYR A 402 -16.26 -5.65 -11.80
CA TYR A 402 -17.50 -5.81 -11.06
C TYR A 402 -18.65 -6.20 -11.94
N GLN A 403 -18.84 -5.51 -13.08
CA GLN A 403 -19.90 -5.79 -14.01
C GLN A 403 -19.76 -7.19 -14.65
N ASP A 404 -18.57 -7.54 -15.11
CA ASP A 404 -18.28 -8.86 -15.67
C ASP A 404 -18.53 -9.98 -14.65
N THR A 405 -18.19 -9.73 -13.38
CA THR A 405 -18.40 -10.71 -12.29
C THR A 405 -19.88 -10.92 -12.02
N LEU A 406 -20.68 -9.85 -11.95
CA LEU A 406 -22.14 -9.94 -11.82
C LEU A 406 -22.77 -10.71 -12.98
N ASP A 407 -22.41 -10.37 -14.21
CA ASP A 407 -22.94 -11.02 -15.40
C ASP A 407 -22.64 -12.54 -15.46
N HIS A 408 -21.48 -12.97 -14.92
CA HIS A 408 -21.12 -14.38 -14.80
C HIS A 408 -21.85 -15.08 -13.67
N PHE A 409 -21.97 -14.43 -12.52
CA PHE A 409 -22.64 -14.95 -11.35
C PHE A 409 -24.12 -15.20 -11.63
N ASP A 410 -24.82 -14.26 -12.26
CA ASP A 410 -26.23 -14.35 -12.62
C ASP A 410 -26.49 -15.48 -13.64
N ARG A 411 -25.60 -15.67 -14.62
CA ARG A 411 -25.68 -16.81 -15.56
C ARG A 411 -25.55 -18.14 -14.83
N GLY A 412 -24.58 -18.26 -13.91
CA GLY A 412 -24.41 -19.47 -13.10
C GLY A 412 -25.59 -19.77 -12.19
N LEU A 413 -26.31 -18.75 -11.69
CA LEU A 413 -27.55 -18.91 -10.94
C LEU A 413 -28.70 -19.40 -11.83
N CYS A 414 -28.84 -18.87 -13.05
CA CYS A 414 -29.84 -19.31 -14.00
C CYS A 414 -29.64 -20.79 -14.39
N ASP A 415 -28.41 -21.21 -14.64
CA ASP A 415 -28.07 -22.59 -14.98
C ASP A 415 -28.36 -23.56 -13.82
N ARG A 416 -28.01 -23.17 -12.57
CA ARG A 416 -28.33 -23.97 -11.37
C ARG A 416 -29.83 -24.15 -11.16
N LYS A 417 -30.65 -23.11 -11.39
CA LYS A 417 -32.12 -23.18 -11.30
C LYS A 417 -32.74 -24.03 -12.41
N ALA A 418 -32.15 -24.02 -13.61
CA ALA A 418 -32.62 -24.83 -14.74
C ALA A 418 -32.34 -26.32 -14.57
N ILE A 419 -31.29 -26.73 -13.86
CA ILE A 419 -30.91 -28.11 -13.56
C ILE A 419 -31.71 -28.67 -12.38
N GLY A 420 -32.17 -27.82 -11.46
CA GLY A 420 -32.93 -28.18 -10.26
C GLY A 420 -34.46 -28.22 -10.44
N SER A 421 -34.98 -27.93 -11.61
CA SER A 421 -36.39 -28.00 -12.02
C SER A 421 -36.62 -29.24 -12.89
#